data_31a99f59da3dcd2f00b789d3da6d8744
#
_entry.id   31a99f59da3dcd2f00b789d3da6d8744
#
_cell.length_a   1.000
_cell.length_b   1.000
_cell.length_c   1.000
_cell.angle_alpha   90.00
_cell.angle_beta   90.00
_cell.angle_gamma   90.00
#
_symmetry.space_group_name_H-M   'P 1'
#
loop_
_entity.id
_entity.type
_entity.pdbx_description
1 polymer ?
#
loop_
_entity_poly.entity_id
_entity_poly.type
_entity_poly.pdbx_seq_one_letter_code
_entity_poly.pdbx_strand_id
1 'polypeptide(L)'
;MRTSLIVVTVVALVCASAALAGNWATVQLSSSPKGLSADEPWVVNIKVLQHGLASQPLSGLKPTVTISRVAPVRSTSASLKKALTFRARPTSRPGVYRARVVFPSAGKWRYEVYDAFTTFDGARTHRFAPVKIAPSGT
;
A
#
# COMPACT_ATOMS: atom_id res chain seq x y z
N MET A 1 36.33 64.86 -14.22
CA MET A 1 35.50 64.14 -13.28
C MET A 1 35.08 62.84 -13.95
N ARG A 2 35.65 61.75 -13.51
CA ARG A 2 35.29 60.41 -14.03
C ARG A 2 34.35 59.73 -13.04
N THR A 3 33.11 59.59 -13.44
CA THR A 3 32.10 58.93 -12.66
C THR A 3 32.18 57.36 -12.92
N SER A 4 32.72 56.63 -11.99
CA SER A 4 32.76 55.19 -12.08
C SER A 4 31.38 54.59 -11.73
N LEU A 5 30.75 53.98 -12.70
CA LEU A 5 29.51 53.24 -12.53
C LEU A 5 29.83 51.85 -11.99
N ILE A 6 29.53 51.60 -10.74
CA ILE A 6 29.64 50.27 -10.15
C ILE A 6 28.38 49.47 -10.50
N VAL A 7 28.51 48.53 -11.41
CA VAL A 7 27.45 47.56 -11.71
C VAL A 7 27.51 46.45 -10.65
N VAL A 8 26.58 46.50 -9.72
CA VAL A 8 26.38 45.40 -8.76
C VAL A 8 25.54 44.32 -9.44
N THR A 9 26.19 43.26 -9.88
CA THR A 9 25.52 42.09 -10.40
C THR A 9 25.01 41.27 -9.21
N VAL A 10 23.72 41.34 -8.94
CA VAL A 10 23.06 40.45 -7.96
C VAL A 10 22.89 39.09 -8.61
N VAL A 11 23.74 38.15 -8.27
CA VAL A 11 23.57 36.74 -8.61
C VAL A 11 22.47 36.19 -7.70
N ALA A 12 21.26 36.09 -8.24
CA ALA A 12 20.17 35.38 -7.57
C ALA A 12 20.50 33.89 -7.58
N LEU A 13 20.95 33.39 -6.43
CA LEU A 13 21.14 31.96 -6.21
C LEU A 13 19.74 31.33 -6.12
N VAL A 14 19.23 30.82 -7.23
CA VAL A 14 18.01 30.01 -7.26
C VAL A 14 18.39 28.67 -6.61
N CYS A 15 18.14 28.56 -5.31
CA CYS A 15 18.10 27.24 -4.64
C CYS A 15 16.93 26.47 -5.23
N ALA A 16 17.18 25.68 -6.28
CA ALA A 16 16.27 24.64 -6.69
C ALA A 16 16.24 23.63 -5.54
N SER A 17 15.21 23.75 -4.70
CA SER A 17 14.88 22.69 -3.74
C SER A 17 14.58 21.46 -4.59
N ALA A 18 15.52 20.52 -4.66
CA ALA A 18 15.24 19.19 -5.19
C ALA A 18 14.12 18.65 -4.32
N ALA A 19 12.90 18.62 -4.86
CA ALA A 19 11.81 17.92 -4.22
C ALA A 19 12.24 16.46 -4.14
N LEU A 20 12.62 16.03 -2.95
CA LEU A 20 13.04 14.68 -2.68
C LEU A 20 11.86 13.77 -3.07
N ALA A 21 12.08 12.90 -4.06
CA ALA A 21 11.18 11.79 -4.33
C ALA A 21 10.98 11.05 -3.00
N GLY A 22 9.73 10.83 -2.62
CA GLY A 22 9.45 10.14 -1.37
C GLY A 22 10.10 8.76 -1.37
N ASN A 23 10.70 8.39 -0.25
CA ASN A 23 11.44 7.15 -0.10
C ASN A 23 10.53 5.97 0.29
N TRP A 24 9.24 6.05 0.03
CA TRP A 24 8.26 5.01 0.37
C TRP A 24 7.33 4.72 -0.79
N ALA A 25 6.66 3.58 -0.71
CA ALA A 25 5.62 3.21 -1.64
C ALA A 25 4.22 3.57 -1.12
N THR A 26 3.33 3.85 -2.04
CA THR A 26 1.89 3.92 -1.80
C THR A 26 1.20 2.73 -2.44
N VAL A 27 0.08 2.31 -1.88
CA VAL A 27 -0.71 1.17 -2.35
C VAL A 27 -2.13 1.60 -2.66
N GLN A 28 -2.61 1.22 -3.84
CA GLN A 28 -4.00 1.39 -4.26
C GLN A 28 -4.60 0.03 -4.57
N LEU A 29 -5.82 -0.19 -4.12
CA LEU A 29 -6.57 -1.43 -4.38
C LEU A 29 -7.67 -1.18 -5.39
N SER A 30 -7.89 -2.13 -6.29
CA SER A 30 -8.95 -2.05 -7.31
C SER A 30 -10.35 -2.23 -6.72
N SER A 31 -10.46 -2.86 -5.56
CA SER A 31 -11.73 -3.09 -4.84
C SER A 31 -11.50 -3.28 -3.35
N SER A 32 -12.57 -3.23 -2.60
CA SER A 32 -12.63 -3.59 -1.18
C SER A 32 -13.30 -4.95 -1.02
N PRO A 33 -12.98 -5.76 -0.01
CA PRO A 33 -13.67 -7.01 0.26
C PRO A 33 -15.04 -6.81 0.92
N LYS A 34 -15.54 -5.60 1.00
CA LYS A 34 -16.86 -5.29 1.55
C LYS A 34 -17.97 -6.01 0.76
N GLY A 35 -18.86 -6.69 1.47
CA GLY A 35 -19.98 -7.39 0.86
C GLY A 35 -19.69 -8.82 0.43
N LEU A 36 -18.48 -9.33 0.65
CA LEU A 36 -18.13 -10.72 0.38
C LEU A 36 -18.66 -11.66 1.46
N SER A 37 -18.84 -12.91 1.05
CA SER A 37 -19.13 -14.04 1.95
C SER A 37 -17.87 -14.83 2.24
N ALA A 38 -17.91 -15.61 3.32
CA ALA A 38 -16.85 -16.57 3.61
C ALA A 38 -16.69 -17.56 2.45
N ASP A 39 -15.46 -18.00 2.20
CA ASP A 39 -15.05 -18.89 1.12
C ASP A 39 -15.20 -18.30 -0.30
N GLU A 40 -15.76 -17.10 -0.43
CA GLU A 40 -15.81 -16.38 -1.71
C GLU A 40 -14.46 -15.71 -2.00
N PRO A 41 -13.83 -15.95 -3.16
CA PRO A 41 -12.56 -15.35 -3.47
C PRO A 41 -12.68 -13.85 -3.77
N TRP A 42 -11.85 -13.07 -3.10
CA TRP A 42 -11.64 -11.67 -3.44
C TRP A 42 -10.42 -11.56 -4.34
N VAL A 43 -10.64 -11.24 -5.60
CA VAL A 43 -9.56 -10.98 -6.56
C VAL A 43 -9.34 -9.48 -6.64
N VAL A 44 -8.17 -9.05 -6.22
CA VAL A 44 -7.84 -7.62 -6.13
C VAL A 44 -6.54 -7.31 -6.85
N ASN A 45 -6.54 -6.22 -7.61
CA ASN A 45 -5.32 -5.65 -8.15
C ASN A 45 -4.74 -4.64 -7.17
N ILE A 46 -3.46 -4.80 -6.90
CA ILE A 46 -2.68 -3.95 -6.00
C ILE A 46 -1.75 -3.13 -6.85
N LYS A 47 -1.93 -1.83 -6.90
CA LYS A 47 -1.05 -0.90 -7.59
C LYS A 47 -0.07 -0.32 -6.57
N VAL A 48 1.21 -0.56 -6.80
CA VAL A 48 2.30 -0.07 -5.93
C VAL A 48 3.06 1.02 -6.68
N LEU A 49 3.07 2.22 -6.10
CA LEU A 49 3.68 3.40 -6.68
C LEU A 49 4.70 3.98 -5.71
N GLN A 50 5.85 4.38 -6.23
CA GLN A 50 6.78 5.19 -5.45
C GLN A 50 6.19 6.58 -5.25
N HIS A 51 6.17 7.06 -4.02
CA HIS A 51 5.73 8.41 -3.70
C HIS A 51 6.75 9.44 -4.22
N GLY A 52 6.27 10.51 -4.84
CA GLY A 52 7.11 11.58 -5.37
C GLY A 52 6.29 12.59 -6.16
N LEU A 53 6.97 13.56 -6.82
CA LEU A 53 6.32 14.57 -7.69
C LEU A 53 5.56 13.92 -8.84
N ALA A 54 6.09 12.81 -9.39
CA ALA A 54 5.39 11.94 -10.31
C ALA A 54 5.42 10.54 -9.73
N SER A 55 4.24 9.98 -9.45
CA SER A 55 4.13 8.61 -8.95
C SER A 55 4.65 7.63 -9.98
N GLN A 56 5.66 6.84 -9.62
CA GLN A 56 6.28 5.85 -10.49
C GLN A 56 5.79 4.45 -10.14
N PRO A 57 5.33 3.65 -11.14
CA PRO A 57 5.00 2.24 -10.91
C PRO A 57 6.24 1.46 -10.47
N LEU A 58 6.10 0.61 -9.47
CA LEU A 58 7.17 -0.20 -8.93
C LEU A 58 7.02 -1.65 -9.37
N SER A 59 7.83 -2.06 -10.33
CA SER A 59 7.89 -3.44 -10.83
C SER A 59 8.84 -4.32 -10.03
N GLY A 60 8.70 -5.65 -10.17
CA GLY A 60 9.63 -6.61 -9.58
C GLY A 60 9.45 -6.82 -8.07
N LEU A 61 8.38 -6.32 -7.47
CA LEU A 61 8.07 -6.51 -6.05
C LEU A 61 7.31 -7.82 -5.82
N LYS A 62 7.25 -8.22 -4.56
CA LYS A 62 6.49 -9.40 -4.10
C LYS A 62 5.51 -9.00 -2.99
N PRO A 63 4.52 -8.16 -3.27
CA PRO A 63 3.57 -7.73 -2.26
C PRO A 63 2.70 -8.88 -1.76
N THR A 64 2.22 -8.75 -0.55
CA THR A 64 1.34 -9.74 0.08
C THR A 64 0.13 -9.06 0.70
N VAL A 65 -0.97 -9.80 0.78
CA VAL A 65 -2.16 -9.41 1.53
C VAL A 65 -2.26 -10.31 2.74
N THR A 66 -2.35 -9.73 3.91
CA THR A 66 -2.55 -10.47 5.16
C THR A 66 -3.92 -10.12 5.74
N ILE A 67 -4.67 -11.15 6.10
CA ILE A 67 -5.96 -11.02 6.75
C ILE A 67 -5.91 -11.61 8.16
N SER A 68 -6.62 -10.99 9.09
CA SER A 68 -6.75 -11.46 10.47
C SER A 68 -8.11 -11.11 11.04
N ARG A 69 -8.62 -11.96 11.91
CA ARG A 69 -9.91 -11.69 12.60
C ARG A 69 -9.75 -10.57 13.60
N VAL A 70 -10.77 -9.72 13.67
CA VAL A 70 -10.90 -8.75 14.77
C VAL A 70 -11.54 -9.47 15.95
N ALA A 71 -10.85 -9.45 17.09
CA ALA A 71 -11.36 -10.02 18.31
C ALA A 71 -12.63 -9.32 18.80
N PRO A 72 -13.67 -10.06 19.24
CA PRO A 72 -14.65 -9.51 20.14
C PRO A 72 -13.97 -9.13 21.48
N VAL A 73 -14.43 -8.07 22.11
CA VAL A 73 -13.84 -7.49 23.35
C VAL A 73 -13.65 -8.50 24.51
N ARG A 74 -14.27 -9.67 24.45
CA ARG A 74 -14.25 -10.70 25.50
C ARG A 74 -13.60 -12.03 25.09
N SER A 75 -12.88 -12.07 23.98
CA SER A 75 -12.25 -13.32 23.51
C SER A 75 -10.87 -13.49 24.12
N THR A 76 -10.60 -14.68 24.67
CA THR A 76 -9.26 -15.09 25.07
C THR A 76 -8.32 -15.13 23.87
N SER A 77 -7.12 -14.66 24.06
CA SER A 77 -6.11 -14.41 23.02
C SER A 77 -5.74 -15.62 22.11
N ALA A 78 -6.10 -16.83 22.51
CA ALA A 78 -5.70 -18.05 21.78
C ALA A 78 -6.45 -18.27 20.46
N SER A 79 -7.71 -17.83 20.36
CA SER A 79 -8.56 -18.04 19.17
C SER A 79 -8.30 -17.04 18.02
N LEU A 80 -7.47 -16.04 18.24
CA LEU A 80 -7.36 -14.86 17.38
C LEU A 80 -6.11 -14.83 16.51
N LYS A 81 -5.20 -15.77 16.66
CA LYS A 81 -3.82 -15.59 16.25
C LYS A 81 -3.46 -16.09 14.86
N LYS A 82 -4.35 -16.64 14.08
CA LYS A 82 -3.97 -17.13 12.76
C LYS A 82 -4.24 -16.07 11.69
N ALA A 83 -3.26 -15.20 11.45
CA ALA A 83 -3.23 -14.41 10.25
C ALA A 83 -2.95 -15.29 9.04
N LEU A 84 -3.64 -15.02 7.93
CA LEU A 84 -3.43 -15.69 6.65
C LEU A 84 -2.80 -14.71 5.67
N THR A 85 -1.76 -15.15 4.98
CA THR A 85 -1.03 -14.32 4.02
C THR A 85 -1.15 -14.90 2.62
N PHE A 86 -1.50 -14.03 1.67
CA PHE A 86 -1.67 -14.36 0.25
C PHE A 86 -0.65 -13.58 -0.56
N ARG A 87 0.07 -14.25 -1.43
CA ARG A 87 1.02 -13.60 -2.35
C ARG A 87 0.29 -12.99 -3.53
N ALA A 88 0.64 -11.75 -3.86
CA ALA A 88 0.24 -11.14 -5.10
C ALA A 88 1.23 -11.49 -6.21
N ARG A 89 0.72 -11.68 -7.41
CA ARG A 89 1.51 -12.00 -8.61
C ARG A 89 1.55 -10.79 -9.54
N PRO A 90 2.68 -10.55 -10.25
CA PRO A 90 2.75 -9.48 -11.22
C PRO A 90 1.72 -9.70 -12.34
N THR A 91 1.24 -8.58 -12.88
CA THR A 91 0.38 -8.56 -14.06
C THR A 91 1.16 -8.03 -15.27
N SER A 92 0.53 -7.96 -16.44
CA SER A 92 1.13 -7.35 -17.64
C SER A 92 1.37 -5.84 -17.48
N ARG A 93 0.73 -5.19 -16.49
CA ARG A 93 0.93 -3.76 -16.22
C ARG A 93 2.00 -3.54 -15.16
N PRO A 94 3.03 -2.70 -15.44
CA PRO A 94 4.05 -2.39 -14.45
C PRO A 94 3.47 -1.85 -13.15
N GLY A 95 3.96 -2.33 -12.00
CA GLY A 95 3.53 -1.90 -10.68
C GLY A 95 2.13 -2.39 -10.25
N VAL A 96 1.49 -3.22 -11.06
CA VAL A 96 0.18 -3.81 -10.74
C VAL A 96 0.32 -5.30 -10.49
N TYR A 97 -0.12 -5.72 -9.32
CA TYR A 97 -0.05 -7.11 -8.84
C TYR A 97 -1.47 -7.60 -8.54
N ARG A 98 -1.71 -8.89 -8.73
CA ARG A 98 -3.02 -9.50 -8.47
C ARG A 98 -2.92 -10.50 -7.33
N ALA A 99 -3.75 -10.33 -6.32
CA ALA A 99 -3.93 -11.27 -5.23
C ALA A 99 -5.31 -11.92 -5.29
N ARG A 100 -5.37 -13.18 -4.87
CA ARG A 100 -6.61 -13.92 -4.65
C ARG A 100 -6.69 -14.28 -3.17
N VAL A 101 -7.59 -13.65 -2.47
CA VAL A 101 -7.75 -13.73 -1.02
C VAL A 101 -9.06 -14.43 -0.70
N VAL A 102 -9.04 -15.36 0.25
CA VAL A 102 -10.24 -16.07 0.71
C VAL A 102 -10.35 -15.90 2.22
N PHE A 103 -11.49 -15.37 2.65
CA PHE A 103 -11.81 -15.27 4.07
C PHE A 103 -12.47 -16.61 4.52
N PRO A 104 -11.87 -17.35 5.44
CA PRO A 104 -12.31 -18.73 5.73
C PRO A 104 -13.58 -18.81 6.60
N SER A 105 -14.01 -17.68 7.18
CA SER A 105 -15.19 -17.64 8.03
C SER A 105 -15.84 -16.26 8.05
N ALA A 106 -17.10 -16.22 8.40
CA ALA A 106 -17.84 -14.99 8.63
C ALA A 106 -17.29 -14.21 9.84
N GLY A 107 -17.56 -12.94 9.91
CA GLY A 107 -17.23 -12.05 11.02
C GLY A 107 -16.47 -10.82 10.57
N LYS A 108 -15.89 -10.11 11.53
CA LYS A 108 -15.12 -8.90 11.28
C LYS A 108 -13.66 -9.24 11.03
N TRP A 109 -13.12 -8.78 9.91
CA TRP A 109 -11.78 -9.05 9.47
C TRP A 109 -11.01 -7.77 9.21
N ARG A 110 -9.72 -7.78 9.57
CA ARG A 110 -8.72 -6.80 9.12
C ARG A 110 -8.03 -7.34 7.89
N TYR A 111 -7.63 -6.44 7.03
CA TYR A 111 -6.73 -6.75 5.93
C TYR A 111 -5.68 -5.66 5.78
N GLU A 112 -4.50 -6.08 5.39
CA GLU A 112 -3.36 -5.20 5.21
C GLU A 112 -2.52 -5.68 4.03
N VAL A 113 -1.82 -4.75 3.39
CA VAL A 113 -0.95 -5.02 2.26
C VAL A 113 0.48 -4.66 2.62
N TYR A 114 1.38 -5.62 2.52
CA TYR A 114 2.81 -5.39 2.57
C TYR A 114 3.30 -5.08 1.17
N ASP A 115 3.93 -3.91 0.97
CA ASP A 115 4.30 -3.43 -0.36
C ASP A 115 5.59 -4.05 -0.92
N ALA A 116 6.41 -4.67 -0.09
CA ALA A 116 7.69 -5.28 -0.43
C ALA A 116 8.73 -4.32 -1.06
N PHE A 117 8.52 -3.01 -0.97
CA PHE A 117 9.46 -2.01 -1.44
C PHE A 117 10.57 -1.79 -0.41
N THR A 118 11.56 -2.66 -0.40
CA THR A 118 12.64 -2.70 0.61
C THR A 118 13.74 -1.65 0.40
N THR A 119 13.69 -0.89 -0.70
CA THR A 119 14.66 0.15 -1.02
C THR A 119 14.40 1.41 -0.17
N PHE A 120 15.43 2.21 0.08
CA PHE A 120 15.38 3.44 0.89
C PHE A 120 14.91 3.19 2.34
N ASP A 121 13.79 3.79 2.74
CA ASP A 121 13.25 3.69 4.11
C ASP A 121 12.66 2.32 4.45
N GLY A 122 12.67 1.40 3.52
CA GLY A 122 12.17 0.05 3.69
C GLY A 122 10.69 -0.12 3.36
N ALA A 123 10.29 -1.38 3.28
CA ALA A 123 8.93 -1.76 2.98
C ALA A 123 7.98 -1.42 4.13
N ARG A 124 6.73 -1.13 3.77
CA ARG A 124 5.66 -0.76 4.70
C ARG A 124 4.46 -1.69 4.57
N THR A 125 3.75 -1.81 5.66
CA THR A 125 2.46 -2.45 5.71
C THR A 125 1.37 -1.38 5.71
N HIS A 126 0.49 -1.45 4.72
CA HIS A 126 -0.64 -0.55 4.55
C HIS A 126 -1.88 -1.19 5.12
N ARG A 127 -2.48 -0.55 6.12
CA ARG A 127 -3.67 -1.05 6.83
C ARG A 127 -4.91 -0.38 6.30
N PHE A 128 -5.97 -1.17 6.15
CA PHE A 128 -7.27 -0.70 5.69
C PHE A 128 -8.32 -0.87 6.79
N ALA A 129 -9.44 -0.16 6.65
CA ALA A 129 -10.54 -0.30 7.60
C ALA A 129 -11.08 -1.74 7.61
N PRO A 130 -11.39 -2.29 8.79
CA PRO A 130 -11.94 -3.64 8.89
C PRO A 130 -13.27 -3.77 8.13
N VAL A 131 -13.55 -4.98 7.66
CA VAL A 131 -14.77 -5.32 6.92
C VAL A 131 -15.51 -6.46 7.63
N LYS A 132 -16.82 -6.51 7.41
CA LYS A 132 -17.66 -7.62 7.82
C LYS A 132 -17.82 -8.59 6.64
N ILE A 133 -17.46 -9.83 6.87
CA ILE A 133 -17.63 -10.94 5.93
C ILE A 133 -18.88 -11.72 6.32
N ALA A 134 -19.77 -11.92 5.36
CA ALA A 134 -20.99 -12.68 5.56
C ALA A 134 -20.73 -14.19 5.68
N PRO A 135 -21.66 -14.98 6.25
CA PRO A 135 -21.56 -16.43 6.18
C PRO A 135 -21.50 -16.93 4.74
N SER A 136 -20.90 -18.12 4.54
CA SER A 136 -20.90 -18.78 3.23
C SER A 136 -22.35 -18.93 2.74
N GLY A 137 -22.60 -18.68 1.47
CA GLY A 137 -23.89 -18.97 0.85
C GLY A 137 -24.13 -20.49 0.86
N THR A 138 -25.33 -20.88 1.23
CA THR A 138 -25.83 -22.26 1.06
C THR A 138 -26.31 -22.48 -0.35
#